data_6c908b151d72c357879864bbe5080ce5
#
_entry.id   6c908b151d72c357879864bbe5080ce5
#
_cell.length_a   1.000
_cell.length_b   1.000
_cell.length_c   1.000
_cell.angle_alpha   90.00
_cell.angle_beta   90.00
_cell.angle_gamma   90.00
#
_symmetry.space_group_name_H-M   'P 1'
#
loop_
_entity.id
_entity.type
_entity.pdbx_description
1 polymer ?
#
loop_
_entity_poly.entity_id
_entity_poly.type
_entity_poly.pdbx_seq_one_letter_code
_entity_poly.pdbx_strand_id
1 'polypeptide(L)'
;MRACRSLLIGLLLTVSACAEEQGKSYWLRHATLTLAQAAEIAETNGPGRAVGAELGQSGNRVFYDVEIVDTGNQSRRLRVDAETGKIVKGL
;
A
#
# COMPACT_ATOMS: atom_id res chain seq x y z
N MET A 1 6.22 -41.92 -14.16
CA MET A 1 6.07 -41.52 -12.78
C MET A 1 7.03 -40.45 -12.34
N ARG A 2 8.27 -40.70 -12.43
CA ARG A 2 9.24 -39.75 -11.98
C ARG A 2 9.19 -38.44 -12.71
N ALA A 3 8.97 -38.47 -13.98
CA ALA A 3 8.85 -37.27 -14.77
C ALA A 3 7.72 -36.39 -14.28
N CYS A 4 6.63 -37.03 -13.89
CA CYS A 4 5.50 -36.29 -13.40
C CYS A 4 5.80 -35.55 -12.11
N ARG A 5 6.60 -36.17 -11.28
CA ARG A 5 6.94 -35.51 -10.04
C ARG A 5 7.73 -34.26 -10.27
N SER A 6 8.66 -34.32 -11.19
CA SER A 6 9.45 -33.15 -11.51
C SER A 6 8.58 -32.02 -12.01
N LEU A 7 7.63 -32.34 -12.82
CA LEU A 7 6.71 -31.34 -13.35
C LEU A 7 5.89 -30.70 -12.24
N LEU A 8 5.46 -31.52 -11.29
CA LEU A 8 4.68 -31.00 -10.18
C LEU A 8 5.45 -29.98 -9.37
N ILE A 9 6.70 -30.25 -9.13
CA ILE A 9 7.54 -29.34 -8.38
C ILE A 9 7.65 -28.00 -9.10
N GLY A 10 7.84 -28.05 -10.40
CA GLY A 10 7.90 -26.82 -11.17
C GLY A 10 6.64 -26.01 -11.10
N LEU A 11 5.51 -26.69 -11.15
CA LEU A 11 4.22 -26.01 -11.07
C LEU A 11 4.02 -25.30 -9.74
N LEU A 12 4.42 -25.94 -8.67
CA LEU A 12 4.28 -25.32 -7.35
C LEU A 12 5.05 -24.03 -7.25
N LEU A 13 6.26 -23.99 -7.76
CA LEU A 13 7.03 -22.76 -7.73
C LEU A 13 6.38 -21.66 -8.54
N THR A 14 5.82 -22.01 -9.67
CA THR A 14 5.14 -21.04 -10.51
C THR A 14 3.94 -20.43 -9.80
N VAL A 15 3.18 -21.26 -9.11
CA VAL A 15 2.02 -20.79 -8.40
C VAL A 15 2.40 -19.82 -7.31
N SER A 16 3.47 -20.08 -6.59
CA SER A 16 3.93 -19.18 -5.54
C SER A 16 4.27 -17.81 -6.09
N ALA A 17 4.99 -17.77 -7.20
CA ALA A 17 5.36 -16.50 -7.81
C ALA A 17 4.12 -15.72 -8.23
N CYS A 18 3.14 -16.38 -8.80
CA CYS A 18 1.91 -15.72 -9.22
C CYS A 18 1.15 -15.14 -8.05
N ALA A 19 1.15 -15.83 -6.92
CA ALA A 19 0.44 -15.37 -5.76
C ALA A 19 1.01 -14.04 -5.25
N GLU A 20 2.33 -13.90 -5.27
CA GLU A 20 2.96 -12.67 -4.83
C GLU A 20 2.63 -11.51 -5.77
N GLU A 21 2.66 -11.76 -7.04
CA GLU A 21 2.35 -10.73 -8.01
C GLU A 21 0.90 -10.27 -7.90
N GLN A 22 0.01 -11.19 -7.57
CA GLN A 22 -1.40 -10.85 -7.42
C GLN A 22 -1.63 -9.86 -6.29
N GLY A 23 -0.89 -9.97 -5.20
CA GLY A 23 -1.02 -9.04 -4.11
C GLY A 23 -0.77 -7.61 -4.52
N LYS A 24 0.32 -7.39 -5.24
CA LYS A 24 0.65 -6.04 -5.70
C LYS A 24 -0.31 -5.55 -6.76
N SER A 25 -0.75 -6.44 -7.63
CA SER A 25 -1.74 -6.09 -8.64
C SER A 25 -3.05 -5.65 -7.99
N TYR A 26 -3.41 -6.30 -6.91
CA TYR A 26 -4.61 -5.94 -6.18
C TYR A 26 -4.53 -4.50 -5.69
N TRP A 27 -3.39 -4.12 -5.12
CA TRP A 27 -3.20 -2.76 -4.62
C TRP A 27 -3.35 -1.74 -5.74
N LEU A 28 -2.73 -2.01 -6.87
CA LEU A 28 -2.79 -1.09 -8.01
C LEU A 28 -4.19 -0.93 -8.56
N ARG A 29 -4.95 -2.01 -8.59
CA ARG A 29 -6.31 -1.94 -9.11
C ARG A 29 -7.25 -1.20 -8.18
N HIS A 30 -6.99 -1.24 -6.90
CA HIS A 30 -7.88 -0.64 -5.91
C HIS A 30 -7.41 0.70 -5.40
N ALA A 31 -6.24 1.14 -5.79
CA ALA A 31 -5.73 2.46 -5.42
C ALA A 31 -6.09 3.44 -6.53
N THR A 32 -7.14 4.21 -6.31
CA THR A 32 -7.55 5.24 -7.26
C THR A 32 -6.61 6.43 -7.20
N LEU A 33 -6.12 6.73 -6.02
CA LEU A 33 -5.21 7.84 -5.81
C LEU A 33 -3.78 7.42 -6.03
N THR A 34 -2.96 8.37 -6.48
CA THR A 34 -1.53 8.15 -6.55
C THR A 34 -0.90 8.47 -5.20
N LEU A 35 0.34 8.06 -5.04
CA LEU A 35 1.10 8.35 -3.83
C LEU A 35 1.20 9.86 -3.60
N ALA A 36 1.44 10.60 -4.66
CA ALA A 36 1.55 12.06 -4.57
C ALA A 36 0.23 12.69 -4.13
N GLN A 37 -0.88 12.20 -4.67
CA GLN A 37 -2.19 12.72 -4.28
C GLN A 37 -2.48 12.44 -2.81
N ALA A 38 -2.13 11.27 -2.34
CA ALA A 38 -2.35 10.93 -0.94
C ALA A 38 -1.52 11.83 -0.03
N ALA A 39 -0.28 12.11 -0.43
CA ALA A 39 0.58 13.01 0.35
C ALA A 39 -0.02 14.41 0.42
N GLU A 40 -0.56 14.91 -0.69
CA GLU A 40 -1.18 16.23 -0.70
C GLU A 40 -2.39 16.28 0.22
N ILE A 41 -3.21 15.26 0.18
CA ILE A 41 -4.39 15.18 1.04
C ILE A 41 -3.96 15.21 2.51
N ALA A 42 -2.94 14.46 2.84
CA ALA A 42 -2.46 14.41 4.22
C ALA A 42 -1.91 15.76 4.66
N GLU A 43 -1.23 16.48 3.77
CA GLU A 43 -0.68 17.79 4.11
C GLU A 43 -1.76 18.83 4.36
N THR A 44 -2.89 18.71 3.70
CA THR A 44 -3.98 19.67 3.94
C THR A 44 -4.68 19.44 5.28
N ASN A 45 -4.39 18.34 5.93
CA ASN A 45 -5.04 17.98 7.18
C ASN A 45 -4.36 18.55 8.41
N GLY A 46 -3.33 19.34 8.23
CA GLY A 46 -2.64 19.96 9.36
C GLY A 46 -1.28 20.44 8.95
N PRO A 47 -0.53 21.02 9.89
CA PRO A 47 0.79 21.59 9.58
C PRO A 47 1.80 20.49 9.31
N GLY A 48 2.77 20.81 8.47
CA GLY A 48 3.87 19.91 8.19
C GLY A 48 3.93 19.50 6.75
N ARG A 49 4.93 18.70 6.44
CA ARG A 49 5.15 18.19 5.10
C ARG A 49 5.23 16.69 5.11
N ALA A 50 4.72 16.09 4.05
CA ALA A 50 4.82 14.65 3.88
C ALA A 50 6.27 14.29 3.54
N VAL A 51 6.87 13.43 4.35
CA VAL A 51 8.23 12.98 4.13
C VAL A 51 8.29 11.53 3.70
N GLY A 52 7.17 10.83 3.74
CA GLY A 52 7.11 9.46 3.28
C GLY A 52 5.68 9.01 3.15
N ALA A 53 5.45 8.07 2.25
CA ALA A 53 4.14 7.50 2.07
C ALA A 53 4.29 6.08 1.58
N GLU A 54 3.44 5.19 2.06
CA GLU A 54 3.54 3.79 1.75
C GLU A 54 2.16 3.22 1.49
N LEU A 55 2.02 2.50 0.40
CA LEU A 55 0.77 1.85 0.04
C LEU A 55 0.68 0.50 0.75
N GLY A 56 -0.46 0.25 1.37
CA GLY A 56 -0.65 -1.01 2.07
C GLY A 56 -2.09 -1.46 2.02
N GLN A 57 -2.35 -2.60 2.63
CA GLN A 57 -3.66 -3.23 2.60
C GLN A 57 -4.04 -3.69 3.99
N SER A 58 -5.29 -3.48 4.34
CA SER A 58 -5.85 -3.98 5.59
C SER A 58 -7.21 -4.56 5.25
N GLY A 59 -7.37 -5.87 5.41
CA GLY A 59 -8.56 -6.54 4.97
C GLY A 59 -8.69 -6.43 3.46
N ASN A 60 -9.82 -5.95 3.00
CA ASN A 60 -10.05 -5.74 1.57
C ASN A 60 -9.94 -4.26 1.19
N ARG A 61 -9.34 -3.43 2.03
CA ARG A 61 -9.17 -2.02 1.75
C ARG A 61 -7.70 -1.68 1.59
N VAL A 62 -7.44 -0.72 0.72
CA VAL A 62 -6.09 -0.30 0.40
C VAL A 62 -5.90 1.13 0.91
N PHE A 63 -4.78 1.38 1.55
CA PHE A 63 -4.49 2.66 2.20
C PHE A 63 -3.10 3.15 1.87
N TYR A 64 -2.93 4.47 1.95
CA TYR A 64 -1.61 5.07 2.01
C TYR A 64 -1.36 5.52 3.44
N ASP A 65 -0.26 5.09 4.01
CA ASP A 65 0.20 5.59 5.30
C ASP A 65 1.21 6.68 5.04
N VAL A 66 0.86 7.90 5.42
CA VAL A 66 1.67 9.07 5.12
C VAL A 66 2.28 9.60 6.40
N GLU A 67 3.58 9.83 6.36
CA GLU A 67 4.28 10.41 7.50
C GLU A 67 4.46 11.90 7.27
N ILE A 68 4.02 12.69 8.23
CA ILE A 68 4.07 14.16 8.18
C ILE A 68 5.02 14.64 9.28
N VAL A 69 5.92 15.55 8.94
CA VAL A 69 6.80 16.16 9.91
C VAL A 69 6.61 17.66 9.86
N ASP A 70 6.39 18.28 11.02
CA ASP A 70 6.19 19.71 11.07
C ASP A 70 7.49 20.45 11.46
N THR A 71 7.42 21.77 11.52
CA THR A 71 8.59 22.58 11.81
C THR A 71 9.10 22.42 13.23
N GLY A 72 8.27 21.89 14.12
CA GLY A 72 8.68 21.59 15.47
C GLY A 72 9.32 20.22 15.61
N ASN A 73 9.61 19.57 14.48
CA ASN A 73 10.22 18.26 14.45
C ASN A 73 9.30 17.18 15.05
N GLN A 74 8.01 17.43 15.04
CA GLN A 74 7.02 16.46 15.46
C GLN A 74 6.59 15.65 14.26
N SER A 75 6.51 14.34 14.42
CA SER A 75 6.06 13.49 13.32
C SER A 75 4.74 12.83 13.70
N ARG A 76 3.91 12.64 12.69
CA ARG A 76 2.64 11.93 12.87
C ARG A 76 2.33 11.17 11.61
N ARG A 77 1.52 10.15 11.75
CA ARG A 77 1.13 9.34 10.62
C ARG A 77 -0.36 9.47 10.39
N LEU A 78 -0.71 9.61 9.13
CA LEU A 78 -2.10 9.64 8.71
C LEU A 78 -2.33 8.54 7.71
N ARG A 79 -3.47 7.89 7.83
CA ARG A 79 -3.86 6.86 6.89
C ARG A 79 -4.90 7.42 5.96
N VAL A 80 -4.62 7.38 4.66
CA VAL A 80 -5.50 7.91 3.63
C VAL A 80 -6.06 6.75 2.83
N ASP A 81 -7.37 6.68 2.72
CA ASP A 81 -8.00 5.62 1.93
C ASP A 81 -7.61 5.83 0.46
N ALA A 82 -7.03 4.80 -0.14
CA ALA A 82 -6.50 4.91 -1.49
C ALA A 82 -7.59 4.99 -2.55
N GLU A 83 -8.80 4.62 -2.22
CA GLU A 83 -9.90 4.67 -3.16
C GLU A 83 -10.69 5.97 -3.05
N THR A 84 -10.94 6.44 -1.86
CA THR A 84 -11.82 7.57 -1.64
C THR A 84 -11.08 8.85 -1.27
N GLY A 85 -9.88 8.76 -0.77
CA GLY A 85 -9.13 9.92 -0.30
C GLY A 85 -9.49 10.34 1.10
N LYS A 86 -10.34 9.61 1.77
CA LYS A 86 -10.72 9.94 3.14
C LYS A 86 -9.58 9.67 4.09
N ILE A 87 -9.39 10.55 5.04
CA ILE A 87 -8.41 10.33 6.08
C ILE A 87 -9.03 9.46 7.15
N VAL A 88 -8.41 8.32 7.37
CA VAL A 88 -8.77 7.44 8.45
C VAL A 88 -7.90 7.83 9.62
N LYS A 89 -8.42 7.67 10.81
CA LYS A 89 -7.75 8.09 12.01
C LYS A 89 -6.27 7.74 12.00
N GLY A 90 -5.45 8.65 12.49
CA GLY A 90 -4.01 8.46 12.52
C GLY A 90 -3.59 7.25 13.33
N LEU A 91 -2.45 6.74 13.00
CA LEU A 91 -1.90 5.52 13.62
C LEU A 91 -1.17 5.83 14.90
#